data_e41d3bc5d01273ccef1e74fefc3139d0
#
_entry.id   e41d3bc5d01273ccef1e74fefc3139d0
#
_cell.length_a   1.000
_cell.length_b   1.000
_cell.length_c   1.000
_cell.angle_alpha   90.00
_cell.angle_beta   90.00
_cell.angle_gamma   90.00
#
_symmetry.space_group_name_H-M   'P 1'
#
loop_
_entity.id
_entity.type
_entity.pdbx_description
1 polymer ?
#
loop_
_entity_poly.entity_id
_entity_poly.type
_entity_poly.pdbx_seq_one_letter_code
_entity_poly.pdbx_strand_id
1 'polypeptide(L)'
;MKKTIKVLHTEWSDGWGGQEIRIINEMIAVREQGVEVFLACTNHAQIKQKALDNGIKVFILPFRGNADFKTLFGIKKIIQENQIDIVNTHSGKDTWVGGLAAKLAGVKFIRTRHLSNPIKPSRSNFINELADYIFTTGEGVRLDMITNNRIKPEKIQSIPTGIDADIYDSNNFDRQVCRDLFQFQDGQIVIGIIAVLRQFKRHDRFLNMARNIIDNNPDKDIHFVMAGDGPQRENL
;
A
#
# COMPACT_ATOMS: atom_id res chain seq x y z
N MET A 1 3.60 -29.72 17.80
CA MET A 1 3.61 -28.25 17.68
C MET A 1 3.30 -27.90 16.25
N LYS A 2 2.39 -26.95 15.99
CA LYS A 2 2.20 -26.42 14.62
C LYS A 2 3.46 -25.66 14.21
N LYS A 3 3.97 -25.91 13.00
CA LYS A 3 5.10 -25.19 12.42
C LYS A 3 4.73 -23.71 12.28
N THR A 4 5.55 -22.80 12.80
CA THR A 4 5.38 -21.36 12.59
C THR A 4 5.56 -21.04 11.12
N ILE A 5 4.60 -20.36 10.52
CA ILE A 5 4.66 -19.90 9.12
C ILE A 5 5.60 -18.70 9.06
N LYS A 6 6.50 -18.69 8.07
CA LYS A 6 7.47 -17.62 7.84
C LYS A 6 7.19 -16.91 6.51
N VAL A 7 6.96 -15.61 6.57
CA VAL A 7 6.61 -14.79 5.40
C VAL A 7 7.68 -13.73 5.15
N LEU A 8 8.21 -13.70 3.93
CA LEU A 8 9.07 -12.63 3.44
C LEU A 8 8.24 -11.66 2.61
N HIS A 9 8.10 -10.42 3.08
CA HIS A 9 7.55 -9.32 2.30
C HIS A 9 8.64 -8.66 1.47
N THR A 10 8.33 -8.22 0.23
CA THR A 10 9.29 -7.50 -0.61
C THR A 10 8.71 -6.15 -1.04
N GLU A 11 9.52 -5.08 -0.96
CA GLU A 11 9.13 -3.75 -1.44
C GLU A 11 10.36 -3.02 -2.02
N TRP A 12 10.22 -2.47 -3.23
CA TRP A 12 11.32 -1.77 -3.90
C TRP A 12 11.20 -0.24 -3.83
N SER A 13 10.03 0.28 -3.46
CA SER A 13 9.77 1.73 -3.40
C SER A 13 10.60 2.39 -2.30
N ASP A 14 11.17 3.55 -2.62
CA ASP A 14 11.87 4.38 -1.63
C ASP A 14 10.91 5.34 -0.91
N GLY A 15 9.63 5.41 -1.34
CA GLY A 15 8.61 6.29 -0.79
C GLY A 15 8.04 5.83 0.54
N TRP A 16 7.19 6.68 1.10
CA TRP A 16 6.34 6.38 2.24
C TRP A 16 4.92 6.86 1.95
N GLY A 17 3.98 5.94 1.90
CA GLY A 17 2.59 6.23 1.60
C GLY A 17 1.66 5.11 2.04
N GLY A 18 0.42 5.11 1.55
CA GLY A 18 -0.58 4.13 1.96
C GLY A 18 -0.20 2.68 1.72
N GLN A 19 0.60 2.38 0.70
CA GLN A 19 1.09 1.04 0.43
C GLN A 19 2.06 0.57 1.52
N GLU A 20 3.09 1.36 1.81
CA GLU A 20 4.14 1.02 2.79
C GLU A 20 3.56 0.97 4.21
N ILE A 21 2.64 1.88 4.55
CA ILE A 21 1.90 1.87 5.82
C ILE A 21 1.11 0.56 5.96
N ARG A 22 0.37 0.18 4.90
CA ARG A 22 -0.37 -1.09 4.91
C ARG A 22 0.54 -2.30 5.09
N ILE A 23 1.68 -2.35 4.40
CA ILE A 23 2.63 -3.46 4.51
C ILE A 23 3.09 -3.63 5.96
N ILE A 24 3.50 -2.54 6.61
CA ILE A 24 3.96 -2.58 8.01
C ILE A 24 2.83 -3.02 8.94
N ASN A 25 1.63 -2.45 8.80
CA ASN A 25 0.48 -2.81 9.65
C ASN A 25 0.08 -4.28 9.45
N GLU A 26 0.08 -4.78 8.21
CA GLU A 26 -0.16 -6.20 7.90
C GLU A 26 0.89 -7.10 8.56
N MET A 27 2.18 -6.75 8.45
CA MET A 27 3.27 -7.52 9.07
C MET A 27 3.14 -7.57 10.60
N ILE A 28 2.77 -6.45 11.24
CA ILE A 28 2.54 -6.40 12.69
C ILE A 28 1.36 -7.29 13.06
N ALA A 29 0.22 -7.13 12.40
CA ALA A 29 -1.00 -7.86 12.71
C ALA A 29 -0.86 -9.38 12.52
N VAL A 30 -0.21 -9.85 11.44
CA VAL A 30 -0.01 -11.29 11.23
C VAL A 30 1.04 -11.87 12.20
N ARG A 31 2.02 -11.06 12.65
CA ARG A 31 2.97 -11.48 13.69
C ARG A 31 2.26 -11.74 15.03
N GLU A 32 1.29 -10.93 15.39
CA GLU A 32 0.44 -11.14 16.57
C GLU A 32 -0.37 -12.44 16.50
N GLN A 33 -0.62 -12.94 15.29
CA GLN A 33 -1.25 -14.24 15.05
C GLN A 33 -0.22 -15.41 15.00
N GLY A 34 1.02 -15.17 15.38
CA GLY A 34 2.07 -16.20 15.46
C GLY A 34 2.80 -16.48 14.14
N VAL A 35 2.70 -15.58 13.15
CA VAL A 35 3.47 -15.64 11.90
C VAL A 35 4.80 -14.92 12.09
N GLU A 36 5.91 -15.50 11.65
CA GLU A 36 7.21 -14.86 11.63
C GLU A 36 7.35 -14.06 10.31
N VAL A 37 7.63 -12.76 10.40
CA VAL A 37 7.66 -11.86 9.24
C VAL A 37 9.03 -11.25 9.03
N PHE A 38 9.38 -11.08 7.76
CA PHE A 38 10.64 -10.53 7.29
C PHE A 38 10.37 -9.53 6.16
N LEU A 39 11.24 -8.52 6.02
CA LEU A 39 11.18 -7.56 4.93
C LEU A 39 12.45 -7.60 4.09
N ALA A 40 12.32 -7.61 2.76
CA ALA A 40 13.40 -7.30 1.83
C ALA A 40 13.07 -6.01 1.09
N CYS A 41 13.95 -5.00 1.18
CA CYS A 41 13.73 -3.70 0.55
C CYS A 41 15.06 -3.07 0.07
N THR A 42 14.98 -1.89 -0.58
CA THR A 42 16.16 -1.12 -0.93
C THR A 42 16.78 -0.46 0.32
N ASN A 43 18.04 -0.07 0.22
CA ASN A 43 18.71 0.58 1.36
C ASN A 43 18.10 1.95 1.72
N HIS A 44 17.52 2.63 0.74
CA HIS A 44 16.95 3.98 0.87
C HIS A 44 15.45 3.98 1.17
N ALA A 45 14.79 2.81 1.15
CA ALA A 45 13.36 2.70 1.40
C ALA A 45 12.98 3.17 2.79
N GLN A 46 12.03 4.10 2.89
CA GLN A 46 11.53 4.60 4.18
C GLN A 46 10.87 3.50 5.01
N ILE A 47 10.27 2.49 4.36
CA ILE A 47 9.71 1.31 5.02
C ILE A 47 10.74 0.54 5.85
N LYS A 48 12.04 0.59 5.48
CA LYS A 48 13.14 -0.06 6.19
C LYS A 48 13.19 0.37 7.65
N GLN A 49 13.22 1.69 7.91
CA GLN A 49 13.32 2.19 9.29
C GLN A 49 12.08 1.81 10.09
N LYS A 50 10.90 1.94 9.49
CA LYS A 50 9.64 1.55 10.15
C LYS A 50 9.57 0.06 10.50
N ALA A 51 10.10 -0.80 9.65
CA ALA A 51 10.21 -2.23 9.94
C ALA A 51 11.16 -2.50 11.11
N LEU A 52 12.34 -1.86 11.12
CA LEU A 52 13.33 -1.99 12.21
C LEU A 52 12.77 -1.48 13.55
N ASP A 53 12.09 -0.33 13.55
CA ASP A 53 11.46 0.25 14.75
C ASP A 53 10.42 -0.70 15.38
N ASN A 54 9.82 -1.56 14.55
CA ASN A 54 8.88 -2.60 14.99
C ASN A 54 9.52 -3.97 15.22
N GLY A 55 10.86 -4.06 15.26
CA GLY A 55 11.57 -5.31 15.51
C GLY A 55 11.47 -6.34 14.38
N ILE A 56 11.15 -5.91 13.16
CA ILE A 56 11.08 -6.78 11.98
C ILE A 56 12.47 -6.88 11.36
N LYS A 57 12.92 -8.11 11.09
CA LYS A 57 14.21 -8.35 10.43
C LYS A 57 14.17 -7.90 8.97
N VAL A 58 15.12 -7.04 8.58
CA VAL A 58 15.20 -6.43 7.25
C VAL A 58 16.42 -6.94 6.50
N PHE A 59 16.23 -7.27 5.22
CA PHE A 59 17.28 -7.60 4.26
C PHE A 59 17.38 -6.53 3.18
N ILE A 60 18.60 -6.07 2.89
CA ILE A 60 18.83 -5.03 1.89
C ILE A 60 19.20 -5.66 0.57
N LEU A 61 18.39 -5.39 -0.46
CA LEU A 61 18.59 -5.85 -1.83
C LEU A 61 18.44 -4.69 -2.83
N PRO A 62 19.09 -4.74 -3.99
CA PRO A 62 19.17 -3.57 -4.88
C PRO A 62 17.88 -3.25 -5.66
N PHE A 63 17.03 -4.23 -5.97
CA PHE A 63 15.77 -4.08 -6.72
C PHE A 63 15.87 -3.16 -7.96
N ARG A 64 16.91 -3.33 -8.79
CA ARG A 64 17.22 -2.46 -9.94
C ARG A 64 16.18 -2.53 -11.06
N GLY A 65 15.51 -3.66 -11.22
CA GLY A 65 14.49 -3.87 -12.26
C GLY A 65 13.92 -5.28 -12.28
N ASN A 66 13.08 -5.55 -13.28
CA ASN A 66 12.40 -6.86 -13.41
C ASN A 66 13.35 -8.03 -13.68
N ALA A 67 14.52 -7.77 -14.26
CA ALA A 67 15.56 -8.76 -14.59
C ALA A 67 16.81 -8.62 -13.69
N ASP A 68 16.63 -8.18 -12.45
CA ASP A 68 17.73 -8.07 -11.49
C ASP A 68 18.08 -9.43 -10.87
N PHE A 69 18.95 -10.16 -11.53
CA PHE A 69 19.43 -11.47 -11.06
C PHE A 69 20.10 -11.42 -9.69
N LYS A 70 20.76 -10.30 -9.34
CA LYS A 70 21.38 -10.14 -8.01
C LYS A 70 20.30 -10.14 -6.92
N THR A 71 19.23 -9.40 -7.12
CA THR A 71 18.08 -9.40 -6.21
C THR A 71 17.38 -10.77 -6.20
N LEU A 72 17.16 -11.38 -7.35
CA LEU A 72 16.51 -12.69 -7.47
C LEU A 72 17.25 -13.76 -6.66
N PHE A 73 18.56 -13.91 -6.88
CA PHE A 73 19.37 -14.89 -6.13
C PHE A 73 19.54 -14.51 -4.67
N GLY A 74 19.57 -13.22 -4.35
CA GLY A 74 19.55 -12.71 -2.97
C GLY A 74 18.29 -13.14 -2.23
N ILE A 75 17.10 -12.96 -2.83
CA ILE A 75 15.83 -13.43 -2.26
C ILE A 75 15.83 -14.95 -2.10
N LYS A 76 16.27 -15.70 -3.12
CA LYS A 76 16.37 -17.17 -3.04
C LYS A 76 17.27 -17.62 -1.87
N LYS A 77 18.40 -16.96 -1.67
CA LYS A 77 19.30 -17.21 -0.53
C LYS A 77 18.60 -16.94 0.81
N ILE A 78 17.92 -15.80 0.93
CA ILE A 78 17.14 -15.45 2.13
C ILE A 78 16.08 -16.52 2.44
N ILE A 79 15.36 -16.98 1.42
CA ILE A 79 14.36 -18.05 1.55
C ILE A 79 14.98 -19.31 2.16
N GLN A 80 16.11 -19.74 1.65
CA GLN A 80 16.79 -20.96 2.10
C GLN A 80 17.36 -20.83 3.51
N GLU A 81 18.08 -19.73 3.80
CA GLU A 81 18.76 -19.53 5.10
C GLU A 81 17.78 -19.28 6.25
N ASN A 82 16.63 -18.66 5.97
CA ASN A 82 15.62 -18.35 7.01
C ASN A 82 14.41 -19.31 6.98
N GLN A 83 14.41 -20.29 6.07
CA GLN A 83 13.32 -21.27 5.93
C GLN A 83 11.96 -20.59 5.67
N ILE A 84 11.94 -19.60 4.78
CA ILE A 84 10.73 -18.88 4.40
C ILE A 84 9.75 -19.83 3.72
N ASP A 85 8.49 -19.78 4.10
CA ASP A 85 7.41 -20.57 3.52
C ASP A 85 6.67 -19.83 2.41
N ILE A 86 6.57 -18.50 2.53
CA ILE A 86 5.79 -17.63 1.63
C ILE A 86 6.58 -16.37 1.30
N VAL A 87 6.60 -15.97 0.03
CA VAL A 87 7.02 -14.63 -0.40
C VAL A 87 5.79 -13.84 -0.82
N ASN A 88 5.56 -12.70 -0.16
CA ASN A 88 4.51 -11.74 -0.52
C ASN A 88 5.13 -10.50 -1.16
N THR A 89 4.79 -10.22 -2.41
CA THR A 89 5.31 -9.08 -3.18
C THR A 89 4.24 -7.99 -3.31
N HIS A 90 4.66 -6.73 -3.34
CA HIS A 90 3.73 -5.61 -3.21
C HIS A 90 3.69 -4.67 -4.41
N SER A 91 4.77 -4.53 -5.16
CA SER A 91 4.90 -3.60 -6.27
C SER A 91 5.23 -4.29 -7.60
N GLY A 92 5.66 -3.54 -8.61
CA GLY A 92 5.93 -4.09 -9.94
C GLY A 92 7.26 -4.82 -10.04
N LYS A 93 8.38 -4.15 -9.71
CA LYS A 93 9.74 -4.72 -9.87
C LYS A 93 9.99 -5.88 -8.92
N ASP A 94 9.58 -5.74 -7.67
CA ASP A 94 9.72 -6.79 -6.65
C ASP A 94 8.87 -8.02 -6.97
N THR A 95 7.69 -7.83 -7.60
CA THR A 95 6.85 -8.95 -8.04
C THR A 95 7.58 -9.87 -9.03
N TRP A 96 8.35 -9.30 -9.96
CA TRP A 96 9.12 -10.12 -10.90
C TRP A 96 10.22 -10.90 -10.20
N VAL A 97 11.10 -10.22 -9.51
CA VAL A 97 12.27 -10.88 -8.89
C VAL A 97 11.88 -11.74 -7.69
N GLY A 98 10.94 -11.27 -6.85
CA GLY A 98 10.45 -12.00 -5.69
C GLY A 98 9.61 -13.22 -6.07
N GLY A 99 8.69 -13.06 -7.03
CA GLY A 99 7.84 -14.14 -7.52
C GLY A 99 8.64 -15.24 -8.20
N LEU A 100 9.61 -14.89 -9.07
CA LEU A 100 10.49 -15.88 -9.69
C LEU A 100 11.40 -16.57 -8.66
N ALA A 101 11.95 -15.83 -7.69
CA ALA A 101 12.76 -16.41 -6.63
C ALA A 101 11.96 -17.41 -5.78
N ALA A 102 10.71 -17.08 -5.44
CA ALA A 102 9.81 -17.97 -4.71
C ALA A 102 9.57 -19.27 -5.49
N LYS A 103 9.25 -19.18 -6.79
CA LYS A 103 9.03 -20.35 -7.64
C LYS A 103 10.29 -21.20 -7.80
N LEU A 104 11.45 -20.57 -7.98
CA LEU A 104 12.75 -21.29 -8.05
C LEU A 104 13.16 -21.94 -6.72
N ALA A 105 12.68 -21.42 -5.61
CA ALA A 105 12.91 -21.99 -4.28
C ALA A 105 11.84 -23.01 -3.85
N GLY A 106 10.76 -23.17 -4.62
CA GLY A 106 9.68 -24.12 -4.32
C GLY A 106 8.76 -23.68 -3.18
N VAL A 107 8.73 -22.36 -2.85
CA VAL A 107 7.87 -21.80 -1.80
C VAL A 107 6.66 -21.09 -2.40
N LYS A 108 5.65 -20.77 -1.56
CA LYS A 108 4.44 -20.08 -2.02
C LYS A 108 4.75 -18.65 -2.42
N PHE A 109 4.16 -18.24 -3.54
CA PHE A 109 4.23 -16.88 -4.06
C PHE A 109 2.86 -16.21 -3.93
N ILE A 110 2.78 -15.18 -3.09
CA ILE A 110 1.60 -14.30 -2.95
C ILE A 110 1.95 -12.93 -3.55
N ARG A 111 0.97 -12.32 -4.20
CA ARG A 111 1.05 -10.95 -4.64
C ARG A 111 -0.04 -10.11 -4.02
N THR A 112 0.31 -9.01 -3.34
CA THR A 112 -0.62 -7.99 -2.89
C THR A 112 -0.60 -6.79 -3.85
N ARG A 113 -1.71 -6.53 -4.52
CA ARG A 113 -1.87 -5.44 -5.48
C ARG A 113 -2.49 -4.22 -4.81
N HIS A 114 -1.72 -3.14 -4.65
CA HIS A 114 -2.15 -1.91 -3.98
C HIS A 114 -2.72 -0.85 -4.93
N LEU A 115 -2.23 -0.79 -6.16
CA LEU A 115 -2.60 0.26 -7.11
C LEU A 115 -3.88 -0.09 -7.86
N SER A 116 -4.76 0.89 -8.03
CA SER A 116 -6.02 0.77 -8.76
C SER A 116 -5.87 0.92 -10.29
N ASN A 117 -4.73 1.42 -10.79
CA ASN A 117 -4.51 1.54 -12.22
C ASN A 117 -4.50 0.15 -12.89
N PRO A 118 -5.23 -0.05 -14.01
CA PRO A 118 -5.30 -1.33 -14.70
C PRO A 118 -3.91 -1.84 -15.13
N ILE A 119 -3.71 -3.15 -15.04
CA ILE A 119 -2.56 -3.81 -15.67
C ILE A 119 -2.93 -4.06 -17.12
N LYS A 120 -2.19 -3.47 -18.06
CA LYS A 120 -2.43 -3.72 -19.49
C LYS A 120 -2.29 -5.21 -19.80
N PRO A 121 -3.28 -5.83 -20.46
CA PRO A 121 -3.18 -7.21 -20.88
C PRO A 121 -1.94 -7.41 -21.77
N SER A 122 -1.05 -8.30 -21.37
CA SER A 122 0.17 -8.59 -22.13
C SER A 122 0.69 -9.97 -21.75
N ARG A 123 1.23 -10.69 -22.73
CA ARG A 123 1.94 -11.96 -22.47
C ARG A 123 3.15 -11.77 -21.54
N SER A 124 3.75 -10.58 -21.51
CA SER A 124 4.83 -10.26 -20.60
C SER A 124 4.38 -10.08 -19.14
N ASN A 125 3.08 -10.05 -18.84
CA ASN A 125 2.55 -9.96 -17.48
C ASN A 125 2.25 -11.32 -16.83
N PHE A 126 2.78 -12.40 -17.37
CA PHE A 126 2.56 -13.77 -16.87
C PHE A 126 2.98 -13.97 -15.41
N ILE A 127 3.82 -13.09 -14.88
CA ILE A 127 4.24 -13.17 -13.47
C ILE A 127 3.06 -13.15 -12.49
N ASN A 128 1.95 -12.48 -12.85
CA ASN A 128 0.75 -12.47 -12.04
C ASN A 128 0.04 -13.83 -12.06
N GLU A 129 0.05 -14.52 -13.19
CA GLU A 129 -0.53 -15.86 -13.35
C GLU A 129 0.24 -16.93 -12.57
N LEU A 130 1.57 -16.71 -12.35
CA LEU A 130 2.41 -17.58 -11.54
C LEU A 130 2.15 -17.48 -10.04
N ALA A 131 1.48 -16.41 -9.57
CA ALA A 131 1.14 -16.30 -8.17
C ALA A 131 0.24 -17.47 -7.73
N ASP A 132 0.52 -18.03 -6.56
CA ASP A 132 -0.34 -19.02 -5.95
C ASP A 132 -1.63 -18.38 -5.45
N TYR A 133 -1.52 -17.12 -4.96
CA TYR A 133 -2.63 -16.32 -4.53
C TYR A 133 -2.39 -14.82 -4.73
N ILE A 134 -3.45 -14.05 -4.94
CA ILE A 134 -3.38 -12.61 -5.14
C ILE A 134 -4.35 -11.93 -4.18
N PHE A 135 -3.86 -10.90 -3.47
CA PHE A 135 -4.70 -9.97 -2.72
C PHE A 135 -4.78 -8.64 -3.46
N THR A 136 -5.96 -8.02 -3.47
CA THR A 136 -6.17 -6.67 -3.98
C THR A 136 -6.75 -5.79 -2.88
N THR A 137 -6.49 -4.48 -2.95
CA THR A 137 -6.98 -3.52 -1.95
C THR A 137 -8.40 -3.05 -2.23
N GLY A 138 -8.99 -3.47 -3.35
CA GLY A 138 -10.34 -3.10 -3.73
C GLY A 138 -10.95 -4.07 -4.73
N GLU A 139 -12.29 -4.20 -4.66
CA GLU A 139 -13.05 -5.14 -5.48
C GLU A 139 -12.95 -4.83 -6.97
N GLY A 140 -12.94 -3.54 -7.34
CA GLY A 140 -12.76 -3.14 -8.74
C GLY A 140 -11.44 -3.63 -9.34
N VAL A 141 -10.35 -3.63 -8.55
CA VAL A 141 -9.06 -4.17 -8.98
C VAL A 141 -9.11 -5.68 -9.14
N ARG A 142 -9.80 -6.38 -8.23
CA ARG A 142 -10.01 -7.84 -8.32
C ARG A 142 -10.74 -8.21 -9.61
N LEU A 143 -11.87 -7.54 -9.89
CA LEU A 143 -12.67 -7.78 -11.08
C LEU A 143 -11.87 -7.48 -12.36
N ASP A 144 -11.13 -6.36 -12.39
CA ASP A 144 -10.26 -6.02 -13.54
C ASP A 144 -9.21 -7.10 -13.81
N MET A 145 -8.56 -7.61 -12.77
CA MET A 145 -7.55 -8.67 -12.91
C MET A 145 -8.15 -10.00 -13.39
N ILE A 146 -9.36 -10.35 -12.98
CA ILE A 146 -10.07 -11.54 -13.46
C ILE A 146 -10.41 -11.36 -14.95
N THR A 147 -11.02 -10.23 -15.29
CA THR A 147 -11.55 -9.98 -16.65
C THR A 147 -10.44 -9.75 -17.66
N ASN A 148 -9.44 -8.93 -17.33
CA ASN A 148 -8.45 -8.44 -18.28
C ASN A 148 -7.09 -9.13 -18.15
N ASN A 149 -6.74 -9.74 -17.01
CA ASN A 149 -5.43 -10.34 -16.77
C ASN A 149 -5.48 -11.86 -16.63
N ARG A 150 -6.58 -12.52 -16.93
CA ARG A 150 -6.74 -13.99 -16.91
C ARG A 150 -6.50 -14.63 -15.54
N ILE A 151 -6.67 -13.86 -14.46
CA ILE A 151 -6.53 -14.42 -13.12
C ILE A 151 -7.78 -15.21 -12.78
N LYS A 152 -7.59 -16.43 -12.33
CA LYS A 152 -8.69 -17.30 -11.93
C LYS A 152 -9.38 -16.77 -10.67
N PRO A 153 -10.71 -16.72 -10.61
CA PRO A 153 -11.45 -16.17 -9.45
C PRO A 153 -11.08 -16.78 -8.10
N GLU A 154 -10.76 -18.09 -8.09
CA GLU A 154 -10.37 -18.82 -6.89
C GLU A 154 -8.97 -18.48 -6.35
N LYS A 155 -8.16 -17.78 -7.16
CA LYS A 155 -6.80 -17.37 -6.79
C LYS A 155 -6.69 -15.93 -6.32
N ILE A 156 -7.80 -15.17 -6.31
CA ILE A 156 -7.75 -13.74 -6.05
C ILE A 156 -8.87 -13.30 -5.11
N GLN A 157 -8.51 -12.51 -4.10
CA GLN A 157 -9.44 -11.96 -3.12
C GLN A 157 -9.20 -10.46 -2.93
N SER A 158 -10.28 -9.71 -2.76
CA SER A 158 -10.20 -8.32 -2.32
C SER A 158 -10.14 -8.27 -0.79
N ILE A 159 -9.09 -7.64 -0.27
CA ILE A 159 -8.90 -7.36 1.15
C ILE A 159 -8.64 -5.86 1.28
N PRO A 160 -9.65 -5.07 1.63
CA PRO A 160 -9.48 -3.63 1.86
C PRO A 160 -8.41 -3.34 2.90
N THR A 161 -7.82 -2.15 2.83
CA THR A 161 -6.86 -1.70 3.84
C THR A 161 -7.60 -1.50 5.16
N GLY A 162 -7.18 -2.22 6.19
CA GLY A 162 -7.65 -1.99 7.56
C GLY A 162 -7.07 -0.69 8.11
N ILE A 163 -7.80 -0.09 9.05
CA ILE A 163 -7.35 1.03 9.88
C ILE A 163 -7.47 0.61 11.34
N ASP A 164 -6.67 1.21 12.19
CA ASP A 164 -6.81 1.07 13.64
C ASP A 164 -8.01 1.93 14.09
N ALA A 165 -9.11 1.25 14.40
CA ALA A 165 -10.35 1.91 14.78
C ALA A 165 -10.21 2.68 16.12
N ASP A 166 -9.34 2.21 17.02
CA ASP A 166 -9.12 2.86 18.31
C ASP A 166 -8.38 4.20 18.14
N ILE A 167 -7.47 4.29 17.17
CA ILE A 167 -6.75 5.53 16.86
C ILE A 167 -7.65 6.53 16.13
N TYR A 168 -8.49 6.03 15.20
CA TYR A 168 -9.32 6.87 14.33
C TYR A 168 -10.78 6.99 14.79
N ASP A 169 -11.08 6.66 16.05
CA ASP A 169 -12.41 6.89 16.63
C ASP A 169 -12.63 8.40 16.88
N SER A 170 -13.69 8.94 16.29
CA SER A 170 -14.08 10.34 16.48
C SER A 170 -14.38 10.69 17.94
N ASN A 171 -14.74 9.71 18.78
CA ASN A 171 -14.97 9.91 20.20
C ASN A 171 -13.69 10.23 21.00
N ASN A 172 -12.52 9.93 20.44
CA ASN A 172 -11.22 10.24 21.03
C ASN A 172 -10.81 11.71 20.85
N PHE A 173 -11.60 12.51 20.09
CA PHE A 173 -11.27 13.88 19.75
C PHE A 173 -12.39 14.81 20.17
N ASP A 174 -12.06 15.83 20.96
CA ASP A 174 -12.96 16.93 21.23
C ASP A 174 -13.13 17.79 19.99
N ARG A 175 -14.37 17.88 19.50
CA ARG A 175 -14.67 18.62 18.28
C ARG A 175 -14.31 20.10 18.40
N GLN A 176 -14.57 20.73 19.56
CA GLN A 176 -14.30 22.15 19.74
C GLN A 176 -12.80 22.42 19.74
N VAL A 177 -12.04 21.61 20.48
CA VAL A 177 -10.57 21.69 20.49
C VAL A 177 -10.00 21.58 19.07
N CYS A 178 -10.50 20.62 18.26
CA CYS A 178 -10.07 20.46 16.88
C CYS A 178 -10.44 21.69 16.02
N ARG A 179 -11.61 22.26 16.21
CA ARG A 179 -12.03 23.47 15.46
C ARG A 179 -11.20 24.69 15.85
N ASP A 180 -10.93 24.88 17.13
CA ASP A 180 -10.12 25.98 17.64
C ASP A 180 -8.68 25.92 17.11
N LEU A 181 -8.11 24.70 17.00
CA LEU A 181 -6.77 24.47 16.43
C LEU A 181 -6.67 25.00 14.98
N PHE A 182 -7.73 24.89 14.20
CA PHE A 182 -7.81 25.37 12.82
C PHE A 182 -8.54 26.72 12.69
N GLN A 183 -8.86 27.39 13.79
CA GLN A 183 -9.54 28.69 13.85
C GLN A 183 -10.94 28.71 13.20
N PHE A 184 -11.67 27.58 13.29
CA PHE A 184 -13.03 27.46 12.82
C PHE A 184 -14.04 27.75 13.95
N GLN A 185 -15.02 28.58 13.68
CA GLN A 185 -16.09 28.93 14.61
C GLN A 185 -17.24 27.91 14.55
N ASP A 186 -18.05 27.89 15.62
CA ASP A 186 -19.28 27.11 15.61
C ASP A 186 -20.25 27.62 14.53
N GLY A 187 -20.96 26.69 13.91
CA GLY A 187 -21.89 27.00 12.82
C GLY A 187 -21.24 27.01 11.44
N GLN A 188 -19.91 27.15 11.31
CA GLN A 188 -19.23 27.07 10.03
C GLN A 188 -19.25 25.64 9.47
N ILE A 189 -19.51 25.52 8.18
CA ILE A 189 -19.41 24.24 7.46
C ILE A 189 -17.99 24.10 6.93
N VAL A 190 -17.29 23.05 7.35
CA VAL A 190 -15.92 22.78 6.89
C VAL A 190 -15.90 21.52 6.02
N ILE A 191 -15.46 21.66 4.78
CA ILE A 191 -15.33 20.58 3.81
C ILE A 191 -13.85 20.38 3.51
N GLY A 192 -13.31 19.17 3.73
CA GLY A 192 -11.89 18.93 3.61
C GLY A 192 -11.51 17.76 2.69
N ILE A 193 -10.30 17.85 2.12
CA ILE A 193 -9.61 16.74 1.47
C ILE A 193 -8.26 16.54 2.15
N ILE A 194 -7.97 15.30 2.55
CA ILE A 194 -6.69 14.90 3.12
C ILE A 194 -6.01 13.95 2.14
N ALA A 195 -4.99 14.43 1.43
CA ALA A 195 -4.30 13.60 0.44
C ALA A 195 -2.95 14.21 0.04
N VAL A 196 -2.01 13.34 -0.39
CA VAL A 196 -0.78 13.80 -1.04
C VAL A 196 -1.13 14.64 -2.28
N LEU A 197 -0.47 15.79 -2.45
CA LEU A 197 -0.73 16.72 -3.55
C LEU A 197 -0.13 16.20 -4.86
N ARG A 198 -0.80 15.22 -5.47
CA ARG A 198 -0.47 14.63 -6.78
C ARG A 198 -1.66 14.73 -7.73
N GLN A 199 -1.38 14.86 -9.02
CA GLN A 199 -2.37 15.05 -10.07
C GLN A 199 -3.52 14.04 -10.03
N PHE A 200 -3.24 12.75 -9.76
CA PHE A 200 -4.27 11.72 -9.71
C PHE A 200 -5.24 11.82 -8.52
N LYS A 201 -4.91 12.64 -7.49
CA LYS A 201 -5.82 12.95 -6.36
C LYS A 201 -6.83 14.03 -6.68
N ARG A 202 -6.70 14.67 -7.86
CA ARG A 202 -7.67 15.58 -8.44
C ARG A 202 -8.09 16.74 -7.54
N HIS A 203 -7.11 17.39 -6.90
CA HIS A 203 -7.34 18.61 -6.13
C HIS A 203 -7.93 19.73 -7.00
N ASP A 204 -7.63 19.75 -8.30
CA ASP A 204 -8.28 20.60 -9.30
C ASP A 204 -9.82 20.48 -9.28
N ARG A 205 -10.35 19.26 -9.19
CA ARG A 205 -11.80 19.03 -9.08
C ARG A 205 -12.36 19.48 -7.75
N PHE A 206 -11.60 19.30 -6.67
CA PHE A 206 -12.01 19.79 -5.35
C PHE A 206 -12.13 21.31 -5.33
N LEU A 207 -11.19 22.06 -5.92
CA LEU A 207 -11.24 23.52 -6.05
C LEU A 207 -12.43 23.98 -6.93
N ASN A 208 -12.67 23.33 -8.06
CA ASN A 208 -13.82 23.62 -8.91
C ASN A 208 -15.16 23.35 -8.19
N MET A 209 -15.23 22.27 -7.42
CA MET A 209 -16.40 21.98 -6.58
C MET A 209 -16.58 23.05 -5.50
N ALA A 210 -15.52 23.47 -4.82
CA ALA A 210 -15.55 24.51 -3.81
C ALA A 210 -16.10 25.81 -4.38
N ARG A 211 -15.62 26.25 -5.53
CA ARG A 211 -16.11 27.43 -6.24
C ARG A 211 -17.60 27.33 -6.52
N ASN A 212 -18.05 26.22 -7.11
CA ASN A 212 -19.47 26.00 -7.40
C ASN A 212 -20.35 26.05 -6.14
N ILE A 213 -19.88 25.47 -5.03
CA ILE A 213 -20.64 25.47 -3.78
C ILE A 213 -20.76 26.90 -3.22
N ILE A 214 -19.68 27.66 -3.20
CA ILE A 214 -19.67 29.04 -2.73
C ILE A 214 -20.61 29.89 -3.59
N ASP A 215 -20.50 29.82 -4.92
CA ASP A 215 -21.31 30.64 -5.83
C ASP A 215 -22.81 30.34 -5.71
N ASN A 216 -23.20 29.10 -5.39
CA ASN A 216 -24.60 28.69 -5.23
C ASN A 216 -25.15 28.79 -3.77
N ASN A 217 -24.33 29.17 -2.81
CA ASN A 217 -24.72 29.28 -1.41
C ASN A 217 -24.09 30.53 -0.75
N PRO A 218 -24.35 31.73 -1.27
CA PRO A 218 -23.68 32.94 -0.81
C PRO A 218 -23.97 33.31 0.67
N ASP A 219 -25.11 32.83 1.20
CA ASP A 219 -25.52 33.10 2.57
C ASP A 219 -24.99 32.09 3.59
N LYS A 220 -24.24 31.10 3.17
CA LYS A 220 -23.68 30.05 4.05
C LYS A 220 -22.20 30.26 4.29
N ASP A 221 -21.79 30.15 5.54
CA ASP A 221 -20.39 30.23 5.95
C ASP A 221 -19.72 28.85 5.75
N ILE A 222 -19.19 28.65 4.54
CA ILE A 222 -18.58 27.37 4.11
C ILE A 222 -17.09 27.56 3.87
N HIS A 223 -16.28 26.74 4.52
CA HIS A 223 -14.82 26.73 4.40
C HIS A 223 -14.32 25.44 3.74
N PHE A 224 -13.27 25.56 2.97
CA PHE A 224 -12.62 24.42 2.28
C PHE A 224 -11.20 24.27 2.76
N VAL A 225 -10.81 23.04 3.12
CA VAL A 225 -9.47 22.73 3.64
C VAL A 225 -8.83 21.65 2.80
N MET A 226 -7.59 21.87 2.39
CA MET A 226 -6.74 20.87 1.76
C MET A 226 -5.56 20.58 2.68
N ALA A 227 -5.49 19.35 3.23
CA ALA A 227 -4.39 18.91 4.07
C ALA A 227 -3.52 17.90 3.30
N GLY A 228 -2.26 18.26 3.13
CA GLY A 228 -1.27 17.42 2.44
C GLY A 228 -0.10 18.21 1.91
N ASP A 229 0.88 17.48 1.41
CA ASP A 229 2.03 18.03 0.71
C ASP A 229 2.33 17.21 -0.55
N GLY A 230 3.10 17.75 -1.48
CA GLY A 230 3.49 17.05 -2.70
C GLY A 230 3.79 17.95 -3.89
N PRO A 231 4.19 17.34 -5.03
CA PRO A 231 4.71 18.08 -6.18
C PRO A 231 3.71 19.02 -6.85
N GLN A 232 2.41 18.95 -6.51
CA GLN A 232 1.39 19.87 -7.05
C GLN A 232 1.15 21.10 -6.17
N ARG A 233 1.85 21.25 -5.04
CA ARG A 233 1.63 22.36 -4.11
C ARG A 233 1.72 23.74 -4.75
N GLU A 234 2.71 23.92 -5.63
CA GLU A 234 2.93 25.19 -6.33
C GLU A 234 1.91 25.49 -7.43
N ASN A 235 1.18 24.46 -7.89
CA ASN A 235 0.19 24.57 -8.96
C ASN A 235 -1.26 24.69 -8.44
N LEU A 236 -1.48 24.59 -7.14
CA LEU A 236 -2.78 24.67 -6.47
C LEU A 236 -2.96 25.98 -5.74
#